data_cbd9f3250ad8b1d8e07d86aa6231571d
#
_entry.id   cbd9f3250ad8b1d8e07d86aa6231571d
#
_cell.length_a   1.000
_cell.length_b   1.000
_cell.length_c   1.000
_cell.angle_alpha   90.00
_cell.angle_beta   90.00
_cell.angle_gamma   90.00
#
_symmetry.space_group_name_H-M   'P 1'
#
loop_
_entity.id
_entity.type
_entity.pdbx_description
1 polymer ?
#
loop_
_entity_poly.entity_id
_entity_poly.type
_entity_poly.pdbx_seq_one_letter_code
_entity_poly.pdbx_strand_id
1 'polypeptide(L)'
;MAFSHGSKAALYIAGSDVSSAFTSATVTRSRDTAETSGLGSTAKSYISGLDDATVSAEGLYEAGSTLADDVLATIFGSASKSAFILAVNGGAAVGDPALAGKIDTSSYEISSPVDGVTATTLDFQTSDGVPSGKILKPKSAVTATANGTAVDNSASTANGIVAVLQVFAISGTTPSITVSIEHSADNSTYALLGTFTAVTSGTSAQVITTAGTVNRYVRAVFTVSGTTPSATIAVAAGRK
;
A
#
# COMPACT_ATOMS: atom_id res chain seq x y z
N MET A 1 24.86 8.25 -1.39
CA MET A 1 23.66 7.74 -2.04
C MET A 1 23.57 6.25 -1.78
N ALA A 2 22.42 5.77 -1.29
CA ALA A 2 22.19 4.33 -1.12
C ALA A 2 21.29 3.86 -2.28
N PHE A 3 21.80 2.94 -3.09
CA PHE A 3 21.00 2.25 -4.11
C PHE A 3 20.35 1.01 -3.48
N SER A 4 19.09 0.74 -3.81
CA SER A 4 18.39 -0.48 -3.42
C SER A 4 18.37 -1.46 -4.58
N HIS A 5 18.61 -2.74 -4.29
CA HIS A 5 18.48 -3.81 -5.28
C HIS A 5 17.05 -4.30 -5.33
N GLY A 6 16.48 -4.46 -6.54
CA GLY A 6 15.09 -4.87 -6.73
C GLY A 6 14.70 -6.20 -6.07
N SER A 7 15.67 -7.11 -5.88
CA SER A 7 15.46 -8.39 -5.17
C SER A 7 15.02 -8.24 -3.71
N LYS A 8 15.11 -7.04 -3.14
CA LYS A 8 14.61 -6.74 -1.79
C LYS A 8 13.20 -6.17 -1.78
N ALA A 9 12.63 -5.85 -2.94
CA ALA A 9 11.28 -5.31 -2.98
C ALA A 9 10.26 -6.34 -2.47
N ALA A 10 9.24 -5.87 -1.78
CA ALA A 10 8.12 -6.71 -1.35
C ALA A 10 6.80 -6.13 -1.85
N LEU A 11 5.96 -7.00 -2.40
CA LEU A 11 4.64 -6.66 -2.94
C LEU A 11 3.55 -7.37 -2.13
N TYR A 12 2.71 -6.58 -1.50
CA TYR A 12 1.57 -7.06 -0.73
C TYR A 12 0.28 -6.61 -1.41
N ILE A 13 -0.62 -7.55 -1.67
CA ILE A 13 -1.90 -7.31 -2.34
C ILE A 13 -3.00 -8.07 -1.58
N ALA A 14 -4.11 -7.42 -1.29
CA ALA A 14 -5.31 -8.03 -0.73
C ALA A 14 -5.10 -8.87 0.55
N GLY A 15 -4.15 -8.49 1.41
CA GLY A 15 -3.80 -9.24 2.61
C GLY A 15 -2.88 -10.44 2.36
N SER A 16 -2.25 -10.51 1.19
CA SER A 16 -1.32 -11.57 0.82
C SER A 16 0.04 -10.99 0.43
N ASP A 17 1.09 -11.75 0.72
CA ASP A 17 2.44 -11.45 0.26
C ASP A 17 2.70 -12.25 -1.02
N VAL A 18 2.69 -11.56 -2.14
CA VAL A 18 2.88 -12.14 -3.47
C VAL A 18 4.28 -11.93 -4.02
N SER A 19 5.20 -11.46 -3.19
CA SER A 19 6.55 -11.08 -3.60
C SER A 19 7.33 -12.21 -4.28
N SER A 20 7.10 -13.47 -3.88
CA SER A 20 7.82 -14.63 -4.44
C SER A 20 7.45 -14.93 -5.89
N ALA A 21 6.22 -14.61 -6.29
CA ALA A 21 5.72 -14.90 -7.64
C ALA A 21 6.21 -13.87 -8.67
N PHE A 22 6.54 -12.65 -8.26
CA PHE A 22 6.86 -11.57 -9.17
C PHE A 22 8.36 -11.29 -9.28
N THR A 23 8.83 -11.16 -10.52
CA THR A 23 10.20 -10.80 -10.87
C THR A 23 10.36 -9.30 -11.09
N SER A 24 9.26 -8.61 -11.40
CA SER A 24 9.22 -7.15 -11.49
C SER A 24 7.91 -6.59 -10.97
N ALA A 25 7.97 -5.37 -10.41
CA ALA A 25 6.80 -4.59 -10.05
C ALA A 25 7.08 -3.11 -10.33
N THR A 26 6.20 -2.48 -11.09
CA THR A 26 6.32 -1.10 -11.55
C THR A 26 5.10 -0.30 -11.12
N VAL A 27 5.33 0.88 -10.53
CA VAL A 27 4.27 1.85 -10.29
C VAL A 27 4.56 3.08 -11.13
N THR A 28 3.72 3.32 -12.12
CA THR A 28 3.81 4.51 -12.99
C THR A 28 2.82 5.54 -12.48
N ARG A 29 3.32 6.73 -12.17
CA ARG A 29 2.50 7.88 -11.75
C ARG A 29 2.51 8.93 -12.85
N SER A 30 1.36 9.41 -13.23
CA SER A 30 1.15 10.44 -14.23
C SER A 30 0.28 11.56 -13.69
N ARG A 31 0.31 12.68 -14.35
CA ARG A 31 -0.58 13.81 -14.09
C ARG A 31 -1.03 14.37 -15.41
N ASP A 32 -2.32 14.55 -15.57
CA ASP A 32 -2.86 15.23 -16.74
C ASP A 32 -2.38 16.68 -16.78
N THR A 33 -2.17 17.17 -17.99
CA THR A 33 -1.83 18.56 -18.23
C THR A 33 -2.67 19.12 -19.36
N ALA A 34 -3.21 20.31 -19.19
CA ALA A 34 -3.90 21.05 -20.24
C ALA A 34 -3.08 22.26 -20.67
N GLU A 35 -2.88 22.43 -22.00
CA GLU A 35 -2.18 23.58 -22.54
C GLU A 35 -3.04 24.84 -22.42
N THR A 36 -2.46 25.92 -21.94
CA THR A 36 -3.09 27.23 -21.74
C THR A 36 -2.45 28.33 -22.58
N SER A 37 -1.64 27.97 -23.57
CA SER A 37 -0.97 28.94 -24.46
C SER A 37 -1.99 29.69 -25.30
N GLY A 38 -1.93 31.02 -25.28
CA GLY A 38 -2.76 31.90 -26.12
C GLY A 38 -2.07 32.34 -27.40
N LEU A 39 -2.83 33.01 -28.29
CA LEU A 39 -2.28 33.64 -29.49
C LEU A 39 -1.22 34.67 -29.08
N GLY A 40 -0.02 34.56 -29.69
CA GLY A 40 1.13 35.43 -29.40
C GLY A 40 2.03 34.93 -28.28
N SER A 41 1.75 33.80 -27.67
CA SER A 41 2.68 33.17 -26.72
C SER A 41 3.96 32.73 -27.43
N THR A 42 5.12 33.04 -26.84
CA THR A 42 6.43 32.61 -27.34
C THR A 42 6.87 31.25 -26.75
N ALA A 43 6.15 30.73 -25.75
CA ALA A 43 6.38 29.45 -25.13
C ALA A 43 5.04 28.81 -24.74
N LYS A 44 5.04 27.46 -24.59
CA LYS A 44 3.88 26.72 -24.11
C LYS A 44 3.72 26.89 -22.60
N SER A 45 2.48 27.05 -22.17
CA SER A 45 2.07 27.09 -20.77
C SER A 45 1.06 25.97 -20.49
N TYR A 46 1.16 25.32 -19.32
CA TYR A 46 0.31 24.20 -18.93
C TYR A 46 -0.25 24.39 -17.54
N ILE A 47 -1.47 23.90 -17.31
CA ILE A 47 -2.02 23.68 -15.98
C ILE A 47 -2.06 22.18 -15.68
N SER A 48 -1.83 21.84 -14.41
CA SER A 48 -1.92 20.46 -13.94
C SER A 48 -3.38 20.03 -13.74
N GLY A 49 -3.72 18.86 -14.24
CA GLY A 49 -4.99 18.18 -14.03
C GLY A 49 -4.94 17.15 -12.90
N LEU A 50 -5.65 16.04 -13.09
CA LEU A 50 -5.77 14.96 -12.11
C LEU A 50 -4.50 14.09 -12.10
N ASP A 51 -4.17 13.60 -10.91
CA ASP A 51 -3.15 12.57 -10.72
C ASP A 51 -3.74 11.20 -11.01
N ASP A 52 -2.99 10.37 -11.71
CA ASP A 52 -3.29 8.98 -12.00
C ASP A 52 -2.09 8.08 -11.71
N ALA A 53 -2.34 6.78 -11.49
CA ALA A 53 -1.26 5.83 -11.39
C ALA A 53 -1.72 4.42 -11.81
N THR A 54 -0.78 3.68 -12.40
CA THR A 54 -0.93 2.26 -12.71
C THR A 54 0.10 1.45 -11.95
N VAL A 55 -0.26 0.22 -11.60
CA VAL A 55 0.65 -0.76 -11.01
C VAL A 55 0.68 -1.95 -11.94
N SER A 56 1.87 -2.28 -12.46
CA SER A 56 2.09 -3.46 -13.28
C SER A 56 3.08 -4.39 -12.59
N ALA A 57 2.83 -5.69 -12.64
CA ALA A 57 3.76 -6.68 -12.13
C ALA A 57 3.85 -7.87 -13.10
N GLU A 58 5.07 -8.37 -13.30
CA GLU A 58 5.36 -9.52 -14.14
C GLU A 58 6.10 -10.55 -13.33
N GLY A 59 5.77 -11.82 -13.51
CA GLY A 59 6.39 -12.89 -12.75
C GLY A 59 6.08 -14.29 -13.27
N LEU A 60 6.29 -15.26 -12.41
CA LEU A 60 6.03 -16.64 -12.69
C LEU A 60 4.64 -17.03 -12.17
N TYR A 61 3.94 -17.86 -12.93
CA TYR A 61 2.66 -18.39 -12.50
C TYR A 61 2.86 -19.33 -11.31
N GLU A 62 2.19 -19.03 -10.21
CA GLU A 62 2.25 -19.81 -8.98
C GLU A 62 0.84 -20.25 -8.60
N ALA A 63 0.50 -21.52 -8.94
CA ALA A 63 -0.80 -22.11 -8.65
C ALA A 63 -0.84 -22.70 -7.24
N GLY A 64 -1.93 -22.46 -6.53
CA GLY A 64 -2.19 -23.08 -5.23
C GLY A 64 -3.05 -22.19 -4.34
N SER A 65 -3.71 -22.81 -3.39
CA SER A 65 -4.55 -22.12 -2.42
C SER A 65 -3.74 -21.09 -1.63
N THR A 66 -4.21 -19.84 -1.59
CA THR A 66 -3.56 -18.68 -0.95
C THR A 66 -2.27 -18.19 -1.61
N LEU A 67 -1.86 -18.77 -2.73
CA LEU A 67 -0.74 -18.31 -3.55
C LEU A 67 -1.16 -17.17 -4.50
N ALA A 68 -0.24 -16.68 -5.30
CA ALA A 68 -0.46 -15.49 -6.10
C ALA A 68 -1.66 -15.62 -7.04
N ASP A 69 -1.79 -16.73 -7.76
CA ASP A 69 -2.89 -16.95 -8.70
C ASP A 69 -4.28 -16.92 -8.03
N ASP A 70 -4.46 -17.62 -6.93
CA ASP A 70 -5.73 -17.68 -6.18
C ASP A 70 -6.17 -16.30 -5.69
N VAL A 71 -5.21 -15.53 -5.15
CA VAL A 71 -5.43 -14.16 -4.69
C VAL A 71 -5.82 -13.24 -5.86
N LEU A 72 -5.09 -13.29 -6.97
CA LEU A 72 -5.28 -12.42 -8.13
C LEU A 72 -6.57 -12.73 -8.89
N ALA A 73 -6.89 -14.02 -9.07
CA ALA A 73 -8.15 -14.45 -9.66
C ALA A 73 -9.36 -13.98 -8.82
N THR A 74 -9.24 -14.06 -7.49
CA THR A 74 -10.28 -13.59 -6.56
C THR A 74 -10.48 -12.07 -6.68
N ILE A 75 -9.40 -11.29 -6.76
CA ILE A 75 -9.48 -9.83 -6.91
C ILE A 75 -10.07 -9.48 -8.27
N PHE A 76 -9.63 -10.12 -9.35
CA PHE A 76 -10.13 -9.88 -10.70
C PHE A 76 -11.62 -10.18 -10.83
N GLY A 77 -12.10 -11.22 -10.15
CA GLY A 77 -13.53 -11.55 -10.11
C GLY A 77 -14.39 -10.68 -9.20
N SER A 78 -13.77 -9.75 -8.45
CA SER A 78 -14.46 -8.90 -7.47
C SER A 78 -14.74 -7.50 -8.03
N ALA A 79 -15.97 -7.03 -7.85
CA ALA A 79 -16.31 -5.63 -8.09
C ALA A 79 -15.77 -4.68 -7.00
N SER A 80 -15.20 -5.21 -5.92
CA SER A 80 -14.67 -4.44 -4.81
C SER A 80 -13.19 -4.13 -5.05
N LYS A 81 -12.84 -2.86 -4.90
CA LYS A 81 -11.43 -2.43 -4.97
C LYS A 81 -10.62 -3.02 -3.83
N SER A 82 -9.40 -3.38 -4.12
CA SER A 82 -8.43 -3.90 -3.15
C SER A 82 -7.37 -2.86 -2.79
N ALA A 83 -6.34 -3.27 -2.10
CA ALA A 83 -5.23 -2.43 -1.69
C ALA A 83 -3.89 -3.12 -1.92
N PHE A 84 -2.86 -2.32 -2.21
CA PHE A 84 -1.50 -2.81 -2.36
C PHE A 84 -0.51 -2.01 -1.51
N ILE A 85 0.61 -2.62 -1.19
CA ILE A 85 1.84 -1.98 -0.70
C ILE A 85 3.00 -2.55 -1.52
N LEU A 86 3.73 -1.67 -2.20
CA LEU A 86 5.04 -1.98 -2.78
C LEU A 86 6.12 -1.35 -1.88
N ALA A 87 6.79 -2.17 -1.11
CA ALA A 87 7.90 -1.78 -0.27
C ALA A 87 9.19 -1.87 -1.10
N VAL A 88 9.67 -0.74 -1.58
CA VAL A 88 10.77 -0.66 -2.57
C VAL A 88 12.10 -1.20 -2.04
N ASN A 89 12.33 -1.13 -0.72
CA ASN A 89 13.54 -1.63 -0.05
C ASN A 89 13.24 -2.79 0.90
N GLY A 90 12.21 -3.60 0.59
CA GLY A 90 11.80 -4.75 1.40
C GLY A 90 10.87 -4.43 2.55
N GLY A 91 10.76 -3.18 2.96
CA GLY A 91 9.88 -2.76 4.05
C GLY A 91 10.21 -3.40 5.40
N ALA A 92 11.47 -3.71 5.64
CA ALA A 92 11.93 -4.41 6.85
C ALA A 92 11.99 -3.48 8.07
N ALA A 93 12.04 -2.16 7.86
CA ALA A 93 12.09 -1.17 8.92
C ALA A 93 10.98 -0.10 8.80
N VAL A 94 10.61 0.47 9.94
CA VAL A 94 9.77 1.67 9.99
C VAL A 94 10.52 2.83 9.34
N GLY A 95 9.86 3.53 8.43
CA GLY A 95 10.45 4.61 7.64
C GLY A 95 11.00 4.20 6.28
N ASP A 96 11.07 2.90 5.96
CA ASP A 96 11.44 2.43 4.62
C ASP A 96 10.48 2.99 3.55
N PRO A 97 11.01 3.33 2.36
CA PRO A 97 10.19 3.83 1.26
C PRO A 97 9.14 2.81 0.81
N ALA A 98 7.92 3.27 0.61
CA ALA A 98 6.83 2.45 0.09
C ALA A 98 5.92 3.25 -0.82
N LEU A 99 5.28 2.56 -1.76
CA LEU A 99 4.16 3.03 -2.54
C LEU A 99 2.94 2.21 -2.14
N ALA A 100 1.85 2.87 -1.80
CA ALA A 100 0.67 2.18 -1.31
C ALA A 100 -0.59 2.92 -1.73
N GLY A 101 -1.63 2.18 -2.04
CA GLY A 101 -2.88 2.76 -2.49
C GLY A 101 -3.97 1.74 -2.71
N LYS A 102 -5.07 2.24 -3.25
CA LYS A 102 -6.25 1.48 -3.63
C LYS A 102 -6.14 1.09 -5.09
N ILE A 103 -6.43 -0.16 -5.40
CA ILE A 103 -6.32 -0.74 -6.73
C ILE A 103 -7.61 -1.37 -7.20
N ASP A 104 -7.78 -1.32 -8.51
CA ASP A 104 -8.81 -2.02 -9.28
C ASP A 104 -8.11 -2.81 -10.38
N THR A 105 -8.39 -4.09 -10.52
CA THR A 105 -7.70 -4.95 -11.49
C THR A 105 -8.17 -4.63 -12.89
N SER A 106 -7.26 -4.20 -13.75
CA SER A 106 -7.54 -3.91 -15.16
C SER A 106 -7.22 -5.08 -16.09
N SER A 107 -6.20 -5.87 -15.76
CA SER A 107 -5.78 -7.04 -16.54
C SER A 107 -5.13 -8.08 -15.63
N TYR A 108 -5.38 -9.35 -15.92
CA TYR A 108 -4.69 -10.50 -15.37
C TYR A 108 -4.48 -11.51 -16.49
N GLU A 109 -3.24 -11.74 -16.88
CA GLU A 109 -2.85 -12.59 -18.00
C GLU A 109 -1.99 -13.77 -17.50
N ILE A 110 -2.26 -14.96 -18.02
CA ILE A 110 -1.45 -16.15 -17.82
C ILE A 110 -0.96 -16.59 -19.20
N SER A 111 0.35 -16.66 -19.39
CA SER A 111 1.00 -17.10 -20.61
C SER A 111 1.75 -18.42 -20.37
N SER A 112 1.45 -19.44 -21.15
CA SER A 112 2.04 -20.77 -21.01
C SER A 112 2.67 -21.23 -22.34
N PRO A 113 3.89 -20.80 -22.65
CA PRO A 113 4.59 -21.19 -23.87
C PRO A 113 5.03 -22.67 -23.83
N VAL A 114 5.08 -23.36 -24.97
CA VAL A 114 5.46 -24.76 -25.07
C VAL A 114 6.91 -25.01 -24.59
N ASP A 115 7.79 -24.07 -24.87
CA ASP A 115 9.23 -24.16 -24.59
C ASP A 115 9.68 -23.28 -23.41
N GLY A 116 8.75 -22.89 -22.50
CA GLY A 116 9.07 -21.96 -21.42
C GLY A 116 8.31 -22.22 -20.14
N VAL A 117 8.58 -21.38 -19.17
CA VAL A 117 7.87 -21.37 -17.88
C VAL A 117 6.58 -20.59 -18.04
N THR A 118 5.50 -21.05 -17.42
CA THR A 118 4.26 -20.30 -17.37
C THR A 118 4.48 -19.00 -16.59
N ALA A 119 4.14 -17.88 -17.22
CA ALA A 119 4.30 -16.56 -16.67
C ALA A 119 2.94 -15.92 -16.35
N THR A 120 2.95 -14.93 -15.49
CA THR A 120 1.78 -14.10 -15.18
C THR A 120 2.12 -12.63 -15.30
N THR A 121 1.17 -11.87 -15.86
CA THR A 121 1.23 -10.41 -15.93
C THR A 121 -0.03 -9.84 -15.31
N LEU A 122 0.14 -8.78 -14.57
CA LEU A 122 -0.91 -8.16 -13.78
C LEU A 122 -0.85 -6.65 -13.95
N ASP A 123 -2.00 -6.03 -14.26
CA ASP A 123 -2.14 -4.59 -14.31
C ASP A 123 -3.30 -4.14 -13.43
N PHE A 124 -3.03 -3.09 -12.66
CA PHE A 124 -4.01 -2.41 -11.85
C PHE A 124 -4.11 -0.94 -12.22
N GLN A 125 -5.33 -0.44 -12.25
CA GLN A 125 -5.60 0.98 -12.19
C GLN A 125 -5.73 1.40 -10.73
N THR A 126 -5.14 2.52 -10.36
CA THR A 126 -5.25 2.99 -8.97
C THR A 126 -6.41 3.97 -8.80
N SER A 127 -6.85 4.13 -7.56
CA SER A 127 -7.84 5.14 -7.18
C SER A 127 -7.31 5.96 -6.02
N ASP A 128 -7.70 7.23 -5.93
CA ASP A 128 -7.33 8.16 -4.86
C ASP A 128 -5.84 8.57 -4.85
N GLY A 129 -5.09 8.21 -5.91
CA GLY A 129 -3.67 8.50 -6.08
C GLY A 129 -2.76 7.58 -5.26
N VAL A 130 -1.49 7.55 -5.63
CA VAL A 130 -0.42 6.78 -4.96
C VAL A 130 0.70 7.73 -4.55
N PRO A 131 0.60 8.38 -3.39
CA PRO A 131 1.66 9.26 -2.92
C PRO A 131 2.91 8.47 -2.53
N SER A 132 4.07 9.12 -2.59
CA SER A 132 5.29 8.58 -2.00
C SER A 132 5.11 8.43 -0.49
N GLY A 133 5.28 7.23 0.00
CA GLY A 133 5.00 6.88 1.38
C GLY A 133 6.15 6.17 2.07
N LYS A 134 5.87 5.77 3.29
CA LYS A 134 6.79 5.05 4.16
C LYS A 134 6.07 3.92 4.89
N ILE A 135 6.83 2.88 5.23
CA ILE A 135 6.36 1.80 6.10
C ILE A 135 6.19 2.36 7.52
N LEU A 136 4.98 2.24 8.07
CA LEU A 136 4.69 2.54 9.48
C LEU A 136 4.79 1.30 10.36
N LYS A 137 4.52 0.11 9.79
CA LYS A 137 4.68 -1.19 10.43
C LYS A 137 5.19 -2.18 9.39
N PRO A 138 6.41 -2.70 9.55
CA PRO A 138 6.91 -3.84 8.77
C PRO A 138 6.01 -5.06 8.95
N LYS A 139 5.97 -5.94 7.93
CA LYS A 139 5.25 -7.22 8.01
C LYS A 139 5.75 -8.02 9.22
N SER A 140 4.97 -8.03 10.29
CA SER A 140 5.28 -8.77 11.52
C SER A 140 4.05 -8.93 12.39
N ALA A 141 4.13 -9.83 13.36
CA ALA A 141 3.05 -10.08 14.31
C ALA A 141 2.86 -8.90 15.29
N VAL A 142 1.60 -8.65 15.60
CA VAL A 142 1.15 -7.76 16.68
C VAL A 142 0.31 -8.60 17.63
N THR A 143 0.76 -8.71 18.89
CA THR A 143 0.15 -9.57 19.91
C THR A 143 -0.40 -8.79 21.11
N ALA A 144 -0.16 -7.49 21.15
CA ALA A 144 -0.60 -6.60 22.22
C ALA A 144 -0.91 -5.20 21.72
N THR A 145 -1.76 -4.50 22.45
CA THR A 145 -2.02 -3.07 22.21
C THR A 145 -0.75 -2.26 22.43
N ALA A 146 -0.37 -1.47 21.42
CA ALA A 146 0.85 -0.67 21.44
C ALA A 146 0.78 0.51 20.49
N ASN A 147 1.55 1.55 20.79
CA ASN A 147 1.87 2.61 19.84
C ASN A 147 3.05 2.19 18.98
N GLY A 148 2.93 2.32 17.67
CA GLY A 148 4.05 2.13 16.75
C GLY A 148 5.07 3.26 16.81
N THR A 149 6.24 3.02 16.25
CA THR A 149 7.28 4.04 16.10
C THR A 149 6.82 5.11 15.12
N ALA A 150 7.00 6.37 15.48
CA ALA A 150 6.67 7.48 14.62
C ALA A 150 7.69 7.65 13.49
N VAL A 151 7.19 7.93 12.32
CA VAL A 151 7.99 8.32 11.14
C VAL A 151 8.05 9.84 11.07
N ASP A 152 9.26 10.38 11.07
CA ASP A 152 9.50 11.80 10.81
C ASP A 152 9.47 12.07 9.29
N ASN A 153 8.57 12.94 8.88
CA ASN A 153 8.43 13.38 7.50
C ASN A 153 8.99 14.79 7.26
N SER A 154 9.77 15.30 8.19
CA SER A 154 10.46 16.61 8.18
C SER A 154 9.53 17.83 8.26
N ALA A 155 8.39 17.82 7.58
CA ALA A 155 7.43 18.93 7.56
C ALA A 155 5.98 18.42 7.59
N SER A 156 5.01 19.27 7.84
CA SER A 156 3.58 19.01 7.64
C SER A 156 3.19 19.17 6.18
N THR A 157 2.01 18.64 5.80
CA THR A 157 1.34 18.88 4.50
C THR A 157 -0.11 19.28 4.75
N ALA A 158 -0.71 20.03 3.82
CA ALA A 158 -2.14 20.36 3.86
C ALA A 158 -3.01 19.41 2.98
N ASN A 159 -2.39 18.48 2.26
CA ASN A 159 -3.02 17.74 1.17
C ASN A 159 -3.58 16.37 1.59
N GLY A 160 -3.41 15.99 2.85
CA GLY A 160 -3.93 14.73 3.36
C GLY A 160 -2.95 13.56 3.27
N ILE A 161 -3.49 12.36 3.50
CA ILE A 161 -2.73 11.10 3.58
C ILE A 161 -3.54 9.96 2.97
N VAL A 162 -2.84 9.01 2.36
CA VAL A 162 -3.35 7.68 2.02
C VAL A 162 -2.62 6.67 2.88
N ALA A 163 -3.34 5.88 3.65
CA ALA A 163 -2.78 4.82 4.48
C ALA A 163 -3.39 3.47 4.10
N VAL A 164 -2.56 2.44 4.07
CA VAL A 164 -2.93 1.08 3.70
C VAL A 164 -2.55 0.12 4.82
N LEU A 165 -3.50 -0.71 5.21
CA LEU A 165 -3.33 -1.84 6.11
C LEU A 165 -3.44 -3.13 5.30
N GLN A 166 -2.48 -4.02 5.48
CA GLN A 166 -2.53 -5.42 5.03
C GLN A 166 -2.52 -6.33 6.26
N VAL A 167 -3.50 -7.21 6.35
CA VAL A 167 -3.58 -8.26 7.40
C VAL A 167 -3.42 -9.61 6.73
N PHE A 168 -2.31 -10.28 6.99
CA PHE A 168 -1.94 -11.57 6.37
C PHE A 168 -2.50 -12.76 7.13
N ALA A 169 -2.63 -12.65 8.42
CA ALA A 169 -3.18 -13.68 9.30
C ALA A 169 -3.64 -13.08 10.61
N ILE A 170 -4.65 -13.68 11.20
CA ILE A 170 -5.08 -13.39 12.58
C ILE A 170 -5.43 -14.70 13.27
N SER A 171 -5.03 -14.85 14.52
CA SER A 171 -5.24 -16.05 15.34
C SER A 171 -5.46 -15.70 16.81
N GLY A 172 -5.96 -16.67 17.57
CA GLY A 172 -6.34 -16.53 18.99
C GLY A 172 -7.81 -16.91 19.21
N THR A 173 -8.26 -16.78 20.45
CA THR A 173 -9.69 -16.96 20.79
C THR A 173 -10.38 -15.60 20.77
N THR A 174 -11.39 -15.44 19.92
CA THR A 174 -12.09 -14.16 19.68
C THR A 174 -11.12 -13.00 19.44
N PRO A 175 -10.14 -13.15 18.52
CA PRO A 175 -9.14 -12.13 18.30
C PRO A 175 -9.77 -10.93 17.60
N SER A 176 -9.28 -9.75 17.90
CA SER A 176 -9.61 -8.53 17.14
C SER A 176 -8.39 -7.62 17.11
N ILE A 177 -8.10 -7.08 15.92
CA ILE A 177 -7.12 -6.01 15.75
C ILE A 177 -7.76 -4.81 15.09
N THR A 178 -7.56 -3.65 15.67
CA THR A 178 -7.91 -2.34 15.10
C THR A 178 -6.63 -1.53 14.97
N VAL A 179 -6.39 -0.97 13.80
CA VAL A 179 -5.24 -0.11 13.54
C VAL A 179 -5.74 1.31 13.31
N SER A 180 -5.12 2.28 13.96
CA SER A 180 -5.37 3.71 13.76
C SER A 180 -4.12 4.39 13.28
N ILE A 181 -4.28 5.45 12.49
CA ILE A 181 -3.20 6.33 12.05
C ILE A 181 -3.32 7.64 12.81
N GLU A 182 -2.23 8.02 13.45
CA GLU A 182 -2.13 9.26 14.22
C GLU A 182 -1.00 10.13 13.69
N HIS A 183 -1.12 11.44 13.92
CA HIS A 183 -0.11 12.40 13.58
C HIS A 183 0.22 13.35 14.74
N SER A 184 1.42 13.94 14.72
CA SER A 184 1.89 14.89 15.72
C SER A 184 2.79 15.96 15.09
N ALA A 185 2.75 17.16 15.63
CA ALA A 185 3.69 18.23 15.26
C ALA A 185 5.01 18.12 16.02
N ASP A 186 4.97 17.61 17.25
CA ASP A 186 6.04 17.64 18.26
C ASP A 186 6.55 16.26 18.69
N ASN A 187 6.02 15.17 18.08
CA ASN A 187 6.29 13.76 18.46
C ASN A 187 5.90 13.42 19.89
N SER A 188 5.05 14.20 20.51
CA SER A 188 4.59 14.03 21.88
C SER A 188 3.07 13.95 21.97
N THR A 189 2.37 14.98 21.46
CA THR A 189 0.91 15.02 21.44
C THR A 189 0.41 14.54 20.09
N TYR A 190 -0.38 13.47 20.10
CA TYR A 190 -0.90 12.84 18.89
C TYR A 190 -2.39 13.07 18.73
N ALA A 191 -2.82 13.32 17.51
CA ALA A 191 -4.20 13.40 17.09
C ALA A 191 -4.53 12.30 16.06
N LEU A 192 -5.77 11.83 16.07
CA LEU A 192 -6.25 10.78 15.16
C LEU A 192 -6.42 11.34 13.74
N LEU A 193 -5.90 10.64 12.73
CA LEU A 193 -6.17 10.86 11.32
C LEU A 193 -7.25 9.93 10.76
N GLY A 194 -7.27 8.69 11.20
CA GLY A 194 -8.26 7.72 10.77
C GLY A 194 -8.05 6.36 11.41
N THR A 195 -9.10 5.53 11.39
CA THR A 195 -9.10 4.20 11.96
C THR A 195 -9.58 3.19 10.92
N PHE A 196 -8.83 2.12 10.73
CA PHE A 196 -9.23 0.98 9.92
C PHE A 196 -10.31 0.17 10.62
N THR A 197 -11.18 -0.47 9.85
CA THR A 197 -12.17 -1.38 10.40
C THR A 197 -11.49 -2.55 11.12
N ALA A 198 -12.00 -2.91 12.29
CA ALA A 198 -11.47 -4.03 13.06
C ALA A 198 -11.50 -5.34 12.26
N VAL A 199 -10.41 -6.10 12.32
CA VAL A 199 -10.30 -7.42 11.72
C VAL A 199 -10.33 -8.48 12.81
N THR A 200 -11.22 -9.46 12.65
CA THR A 200 -11.46 -10.53 13.64
C THR A 200 -11.16 -11.93 13.09
N SER A 201 -11.02 -12.07 11.76
CA SER A 201 -10.74 -13.34 11.12
C SER A 201 -10.18 -13.12 9.70
N GLY A 202 -9.47 -14.12 9.17
CA GLY A 202 -9.00 -14.16 7.80
C GLY A 202 -7.93 -13.14 7.44
N THR A 203 -7.79 -12.89 6.14
CA THR A 203 -6.96 -11.85 5.57
C THR A 203 -7.78 -10.59 5.28
N SER A 204 -7.15 -9.43 5.23
CA SER A 204 -7.84 -8.16 4.94
C SER A 204 -6.87 -7.15 4.34
N ALA A 205 -7.37 -6.34 3.42
CA ALA A 205 -6.66 -5.19 2.90
C ALA A 205 -7.58 -3.97 2.95
N GLN A 206 -7.13 -2.89 3.57
CA GLN A 206 -7.95 -1.71 3.79
C GLN A 206 -7.18 -0.45 3.45
N VAL A 207 -7.89 0.58 2.98
CA VAL A 207 -7.32 1.90 2.67
C VAL A 207 -8.09 2.97 3.41
N ILE A 208 -7.36 3.90 4.00
CA ILE A 208 -7.89 5.16 4.53
C ILE A 208 -7.34 6.29 3.68
N THR A 209 -8.21 7.16 3.20
CA THR A 209 -7.84 8.44 2.58
C THR A 209 -8.43 9.56 3.42
N THR A 210 -7.56 10.41 3.95
CA THR A 210 -7.97 11.57 4.74
C THR A 210 -7.44 12.83 4.09
N ALA A 211 -8.30 13.83 3.93
CA ALA A 211 -7.93 15.15 3.44
C ALA A 211 -7.51 16.07 4.61
N GLY A 212 -6.88 17.20 4.30
CA GLY A 212 -6.51 18.22 5.27
C GLY A 212 -5.09 18.08 5.81
N THR A 213 -4.80 18.75 6.90
CA THR A 213 -3.44 18.84 7.45
C THR A 213 -2.99 17.53 8.06
N VAL A 214 -1.82 17.07 7.62
CA VAL A 214 -1.08 15.97 8.24
C VAL A 214 0.21 16.51 8.81
N ASN A 215 0.38 16.43 10.11
CA ASN A 215 1.57 16.90 10.81
C ASN A 215 2.82 16.09 10.48
N ARG A 216 3.97 16.58 10.91
CA ARG A 216 5.31 16.08 10.62
C ARG A 216 5.49 14.60 10.97
N TYR A 217 5.09 14.20 12.19
CA TYR A 217 5.25 12.83 12.68
C TYR A 217 3.98 12.04 12.45
N VAL A 218 4.11 10.82 11.91
CA VAL A 218 2.98 9.90 11.65
C VAL A 218 3.32 8.54 12.22
N ARG A 219 2.36 7.91 12.91
CA ARG A 219 2.51 6.55 13.44
C ARG A 219 1.25 5.71 13.24
N ALA A 220 1.42 4.40 13.28
CA ALA A 220 0.32 3.45 13.45
C ALA A 220 0.15 3.10 14.92
N VAL A 221 -1.08 2.97 15.37
CA VAL A 221 -1.45 2.54 16.72
C VAL A 221 -2.26 1.26 16.61
N PHE A 222 -1.95 0.29 17.44
CA PHE A 222 -2.56 -1.04 17.42
C PHE A 222 -3.39 -1.24 18.67
N THR A 223 -4.66 -1.57 18.53
CA THR A 223 -5.55 -2.01 19.60
C THR A 223 -5.88 -3.46 19.36
N VAL A 224 -5.51 -4.32 20.28
CA VAL A 224 -5.65 -5.78 20.18
C VAL A 224 -6.46 -6.31 21.35
N SER A 225 -7.40 -7.20 21.07
CA SER A 225 -8.21 -7.89 22.07
C SER A 225 -8.38 -9.36 21.73
N GLY A 226 -8.85 -10.14 22.71
CA GLY A 226 -9.00 -11.59 22.65
C GLY A 226 -8.04 -12.33 23.57
N THR A 227 -8.11 -13.67 23.56
CA THR A 227 -7.18 -14.51 24.34
C THR A 227 -6.06 -14.99 23.41
N THR A 228 -4.81 -14.73 23.80
CA THR A 228 -3.60 -15.01 23.01
C THR A 228 -3.71 -14.53 21.55
N PRO A 229 -4.11 -13.26 21.32
CA PRO A 229 -4.31 -12.73 19.99
C PRO A 229 -2.96 -12.56 19.27
N SER A 230 -2.94 -12.85 17.98
CA SER A 230 -1.78 -12.57 17.13
C SER A 230 -2.27 -12.21 15.73
N ALA A 231 -1.90 -11.04 15.23
CA ALA A 231 -2.19 -10.61 13.88
C ALA A 231 -0.89 -10.26 13.15
N THR A 232 -0.61 -10.93 12.03
CA THR A 232 0.51 -10.55 11.14
C THR A 232 0.03 -9.48 10.19
N ILE A 233 0.61 -8.29 10.29
CA ILE A 233 0.18 -7.12 9.51
C ILE A 233 1.35 -6.37 8.90
N ALA A 234 1.04 -5.56 7.86
CA ALA A 234 1.90 -4.48 7.39
C ALA A 234 1.08 -3.19 7.24
N VAL A 235 1.69 -2.05 7.53
CA VAL A 235 1.06 -0.73 7.36
C VAL A 235 2.01 0.21 6.63
N ALA A 236 1.51 0.86 5.59
CA ALA A 236 2.22 1.92 4.90
C ALA A 236 1.34 3.17 4.80
N ALA A 237 1.95 4.33 4.75
CA ALA A 237 1.23 5.56 4.52
C ALA A 237 2.06 6.56 3.72
N GLY A 238 1.39 7.24 2.78
CA GLY A 238 1.97 8.31 1.97
C GLY A 238 1.17 9.59 2.13
N ARG A 239 1.86 10.71 2.31
CA ARG A 239 1.23 12.04 2.37
C ARG A 239 1.11 12.63 0.96
N LYS A 240 -0.05 13.22 0.68
CA LYS A 240 -0.33 13.92 -0.58
C LYS A 240 0.32 15.30 -0.64
#